data_879c876d4fd54da5dffa7a3226281726
#
_entry.id   879c876d4fd54da5dffa7a3226281726
#
_cell.length_a   1.000
_cell.length_b   1.000
_cell.length_c   1.000
_cell.angle_alpha   90.00
_cell.angle_beta   90.00
_cell.angle_gamma   90.00
#
_symmetry.space_group_name_H-M   'P 1'
#
loop_
_entity.id
_entity.type
_entity.pdbx_description
1 polymer ?
#
loop_
_entity_poly.entity_id
_entity_poly.type
_entity_poly.pdbx_seq_one_letter_code
_entity_poly.pdbx_strand_id
1 'polypeptide(L)'
;MSNGDAWVIERFGDEGSAIGLAVEAKLHEEQSEFQKIEIYQSRSYGKVMLIDGCFMLSERDHFIYHEMITHPALFSHPAPRRVAIIGGGDCGTLTEVLKHRGVEQAWQIEIDERVTRVSEQYFPELCGSNGDPRAQLLFADGIAWMRERPADSLDVIIIDSTDPVGPAAGLFHPDFYRDCHRALGAQGVLVQQSESPL
;
A
#
# COMPACT_ATOMS: atom_id res chain seq x y z
N MET A 1 19.16 35.77 8.82
CA MET A 1 18.29 35.55 7.65
C MET A 1 17.91 34.09 7.71
N SER A 2 16.70 33.76 8.11
CA SER A 2 16.21 32.38 8.09
C SER A 2 16.19 31.94 6.62
N ASN A 3 17.04 30.99 6.25
CA ASN A 3 16.82 30.24 5.03
C ASN A 3 15.40 29.69 5.15
N GLY A 4 14.51 30.17 4.28
CA GLY A 4 13.13 29.68 4.27
C GLY A 4 13.20 28.19 4.06
N ASP A 5 12.63 27.43 5.02
CA ASP A 5 12.56 25.98 4.91
C ASP A 5 11.81 25.60 3.63
N ALA A 6 12.33 24.64 2.90
CA ALA A 6 11.59 24.00 1.81
C ALA A 6 10.49 23.11 2.43
N TRP A 7 9.29 23.18 1.88
CA TRP A 7 8.14 22.41 2.32
C TRP A 7 7.57 21.60 1.17
N VAL A 8 7.23 20.38 1.44
CA VAL A 8 6.37 19.58 0.58
C VAL A 8 4.99 19.57 1.20
N ILE A 9 3.96 19.87 0.39
CA ILE A 9 2.60 20.14 0.87
C ILE A 9 1.62 19.35 0.01
N GLU A 10 0.87 18.49 0.66
CA GLU A 10 -0.34 17.87 0.12
C GLU A 10 -1.54 18.77 0.41
N ARG A 11 -2.37 19.02 -0.60
CA ARG A 11 -3.52 19.92 -0.50
C ARG A 11 -4.81 19.15 -0.74
N PHE A 12 -5.72 19.25 0.19
CA PHE A 12 -7.09 18.76 0.09
C PHE A 12 -7.96 19.89 -0.45
N GLY A 13 -8.01 19.98 -1.80
CA GLY A 13 -8.51 21.17 -2.49
C GLY A 13 -9.95 21.56 -2.17
N ASP A 14 -10.83 20.59 -2.09
CA ASP A 14 -12.26 20.80 -1.85
C ASP A 14 -12.56 21.12 -0.37
N GLU A 15 -11.71 20.69 0.54
CA GLU A 15 -11.86 20.91 1.98
C GLU A 15 -11.15 22.17 2.49
N GLY A 16 -10.29 22.76 1.65
CA GLY A 16 -9.52 23.97 2.00
C GLY A 16 -8.47 23.72 3.07
N SER A 17 -8.02 22.47 3.24
CA SER A 17 -6.99 22.05 4.17
C SER A 17 -5.71 21.61 3.47
N ALA A 18 -4.60 21.50 4.20
CA ALA A 18 -3.34 20.99 3.69
C ALA A 18 -2.50 20.38 4.82
N ILE A 19 -1.71 19.36 4.48
CA ILE A 19 -0.66 18.81 5.34
C ILE A 19 0.68 19.11 4.70
N GLY A 20 1.68 19.49 5.50
CA GLY A 20 3.01 19.79 4.98
C GLY A 20 4.13 19.35 5.90
N LEU A 21 5.24 18.92 5.31
CA LEU A 21 6.47 18.57 6.01
C LEU A 21 7.62 19.47 5.53
N ALA A 22 8.40 19.98 6.48
CA ALA A 22 9.66 20.66 6.18
C ALA A 22 10.68 19.62 5.70
N VAL A 23 11.28 19.86 4.54
CA VAL A 23 12.22 18.95 3.90
C VAL A 23 13.61 19.57 3.76
N GLU A 24 14.64 18.74 3.81
CA GLU A 24 16.03 19.10 3.65
C GLU A 24 16.52 18.90 2.20
N ALA A 25 16.02 17.83 1.55
CA ALA A 25 16.41 17.50 0.18
C ALA A 25 15.34 16.65 -0.51
N LYS A 26 15.26 16.77 -1.84
CA LYS A 26 14.62 15.78 -2.70
C LYS A 26 15.66 14.72 -3.04
N LEU A 27 15.40 13.46 -2.68
CA LEU A 27 16.33 12.35 -2.89
C LEU A 27 16.06 11.61 -4.20
N HIS A 28 14.81 11.59 -4.66
CA HIS A 28 14.40 10.91 -5.87
C HIS A 28 13.17 11.57 -6.49
N GLU A 29 13.09 11.51 -7.81
CA GLU A 29 11.90 11.86 -8.58
C GLU A 29 11.89 11.06 -9.87
N GLU A 30 10.80 10.39 -10.16
CA GLU A 30 10.58 9.75 -11.46
C GLU A 30 9.11 9.77 -11.83
N GLN A 31 8.83 9.72 -13.13
CA GLN A 31 7.51 9.50 -13.70
C GLN A 31 7.49 8.08 -14.28
N SER A 32 6.67 7.22 -13.67
CA SER A 32 6.38 5.89 -14.22
C SER A 32 5.29 5.98 -15.32
N GLU A 33 4.89 4.86 -15.85
CA GLU A 33 3.72 4.76 -16.74
C GLU A 33 2.42 5.15 -16.02
N PHE A 34 2.36 5.02 -14.68
CA PHE A 34 1.14 5.13 -13.89
C PHE A 34 1.08 6.42 -13.09
N GLN A 35 2.21 6.85 -12.48
CA GLN A 35 2.22 7.88 -11.45
C GLN A 35 3.59 8.51 -11.27
N LYS A 36 3.63 9.68 -10.64
CA LYS A 36 4.87 10.35 -10.25
C LYS A 36 5.28 9.90 -8.85
N ILE A 37 6.51 9.41 -8.71
CA ILE A 37 7.07 8.94 -7.43
C ILE A 37 8.15 9.90 -6.98
N GLU A 38 8.06 10.41 -5.76
CA GLU A 38 9.01 11.34 -5.19
C GLU A 38 9.44 10.90 -3.80
N ILE A 39 10.73 10.99 -3.50
CA ILE A 39 11.29 10.72 -2.17
C ILE A 39 11.98 11.98 -1.65
N TYR A 40 11.63 12.37 -0.45
CA TYR A 40 12.25 13.50 0.24
C TYR A 40 12.88 13.08 1.56
N GLN A 41 13.99 13.73 1.94
CA GLN A 41 14.48 13.73 3.30
C GLN A 41 13.72 14.81 4.08
N SER A 42 12.89 14.42 5.00
CA SER A 42 12.22 15.36 5.91
C SER A 42 13.07 15.62 7.16
N ARG A 43 12.77 16.70 7.87
CA ARG A 43 13.48 17.06 9.12
C ARG A 43 13.18 16.14 10.29
N SER A 44 11.97 15.62 10.38
CA SER A 44 11.50 14.93 11.59
C SER A 44 10.81 13.61 11.34
N TYR A 45 10.54 13.24 10.08
CA TYR A 45 9.87 11.99 9.70
C TYR A 45 10.78 11.02 8.97
N GLY A 46 12.10 11.33 8.87
CA GLY A 46 13.02 10.55 8.06
C GLY A 46 12.73 10.73 6.56
N LYS A 47 12.95 9.71 5.77
CA LYS A 47 12.52 9.72 4.37
C LYS A 47 11.00 9.65 4.29
N VAL A 48 10.44 10.35 3.31
CA VAL A 48 9.00 10.34 3.00
C VAL A 48 8.82 10.06 1.52
N MET A 49 7.81 9.25 1.18
CA MET A 49 7.40 8.98 -0.19
C MET A 49 6.12 9.74 -0.49
N LEU A 50 6.09 10.37 -1.66
CA LEU A 50 4.88 10.91 -2.25
C LEU A 50 4.62 10.21 -3.58
N ILE A 51 3.33 9.97 -3.85
CA ILE A 51 2.83 9.52 -5.15
C ILE A 51 1.83 10.56 -5.62
N ASP A 52 2.07 11.15 -6.80
CA ASP A 52 1.26 12.22 -7.38
C ASP A 52 1.02 13.41 -6.43
N GLY A 53 1.99 13.66 -5.52
CA GLY A 53 1.95 14.74 -4.55
C GLY A 53 1.23 14.41 -3.24
N CYS A 54 0.68 13.20 -3.08
CA CYS A 54 0.06 12.72 -1.84
C CYS A 54 1.08 11.96 -0.99
N PHE A 55 1.07 12.18 0.33
CA PHE A 55 1.94 11.47 1.25
C PHE A 55 1.51 10.01 1.39
N MET A 56 2.39 9.08 1.04
CA MET A 56 2.13 7.65 1.14
C MET A 56 2.70 7.04 2.41
N LEU A 57 3.96 7.33 2.73
CA LEU A 57 4.61 6.80 3.92
C LEU A 57 5.75 7.69 4.42
N SER A 58 6.13 7.50 5.67
CA SER A 58 7.36 8.03 6.25
C SER A 58 8.11 6.95 7.03
N GLU A 59 9.44 7.07 7.13
CA GLU A 59 10.25 6.15 7.96
C GLU A 59 9.80 6.13 9.43
N ARG A 60 9.27 7.23 9.92
CA ARG A 60 8.93 7.39 11.33
C ARG A 60 7.69 6.63 11.76
N ASP A 61 6.64 6.61 10.94
CA ASP A 61 5.30 6.21 11.39
C ASP A 61 4.56 5.24 10.43
N HIS A 62 5.20 4.81 9.33
CA HIS A 62 4.61 3.84 8.40
C HIS A 62 4.03 2.60 9.09
N PHE A 63 4.66 2.15 10.20
CA PHE A 63 4.25 0.94 10.92
C PHE A 63 2.83 1.05 11.46
N ILE A 64 2.36 2.26 11.82
CA ILE A 64 0.99 2.46 12.33
C ILE A 64 -0.02 2.03 11.27
N TYR A 65 0.19 2.47 10.03
CA TYR A 65 -0.68 2.12 8.92
C TYR A 65 -0.60 0.62 8.59
N HIS A 66 0.61 0.10 8.35
CA HIS A 66 0.81 -1.28 7.93
C HIS A 66 0.30 -2.30 8.97
N GLU A 67 0.52 -2.04 10.25
CA GLU A 67 0.00 -2.87 11.33
C GLU A 67 -1.55 -2.82 11.38
N MET A 68 -2.12 -1.62 11.25
CA MET A 68 -3.57 -1.45 11.37
C MET A 68 -4.35 -1.98 10.18
N ILE A 69 -3.82 -1.92 8.96
CA ILE A 69 -4.49 -2.54 7.82
C ILE A 69 -4.34 -4.06 7.83
N THR A 70 -3.29 -4.60 8.42
CA THR A 70 -2.95 -6.02 8.39
C THR A 70 -3.53 -6.80 9.58
N HIS A 71 -3.11 -6.44 10.79
CA HIS A 71 -3.33 -7.31 11.95
C HIS A 71 -4.79 -7.48 12.35
N PRO A 72 -5.65 -6.44 12.36
CA PRO A 72 -7.07 -6.63 12.68
C PRO A 72 -7.75 -7.64 11.75
N ALA A 73 -7.45 -7.59 10.44
CA ALA A 73 -8.02 -8.51 9.48
C ALA A 73 -7.54 -9.95 9.69
N LEU A 74 -6.22 -10.14 9.85
CA LEU A 74 -5.65 -11.48 10.04
C LEU A 74 -6.04 -12.11 11.38
N PHE A 75 -6.13 -11.33 12.47
CA PHE A 75 -6.58 -11.84 13.76
C PHE A 75 -8.10 -12.11 13.84
N SER A 76 -8.88 -11.49 12.96
CA SER A 76 -10.32 -11.75 12.86
C SER A 76 -10.65 -13.06 12.14
N HIS A 77 -9.73 -13.56 11.31
CA HIS A 77 -9.90 -14.82 10.61
C HIS A 77 -9.35 -15.99 11.44
N PRO A 78 -10.10 -17.13 11.58
CA PRO A 78 -9.68 -18.24 12.45
C PRO A 78 -8.37 -18.93 12.01
N ALA A 79 -8.06 -18.93 10.72
CA ALA A 79 -6.84 -19.53 10.17
C ALA A 79 -6.46 -18.87 8.83
N PRO A 80 -5.89 -17.66 8.82
CA PRO A 80 -5.52 -16.94 7.59
C PRO A 80 -4.28 -17.58 6.97
N ARG A 81 -4.45 -18.36 5.92
CA ARG A 81 -3.36 -19.07 5.23
C ARG A 81 -3.02 -18.44 3.89
N ARG A 82 -4.03 -17.97 3.16
CA ARG A 82 -3.94 -17.47 1.79
C ARG A 82 -4.37 -16.01 1.77
N VAL A 83 -3.41 -15.13 1.63
CA VAL A 83 -3.61 -13.67 1.72
C VAL A 83 -3.28 -13.02 0.39
N ALA A 84 -4.16 -12.17 -0.12
CA ALA A 84 -3.89 -11.31 -1.26
C ALA A 84 -3.82 -9.84 -0.81
N ILE A 85 -2.81 -9.13 -1.30
CA ILE A 85 -2.62 -7.69 -1.11
C ILE A 85 -2.73 -7.06 -2.50
N ILE A 86 -3.68 -6.16 -2.69
CA ILE A 86 -3.86 -5.42 -3.95
C ILE A 86 -3.27 -4.02 -3.74
N GLY A 87 -2.22 -3.71 -4.47
CA GLY A 87 -1.36 -2.56 -4.22
C GLY A 87 -0.26 -2.89 -3.20
N GLY A 88 0.02 -1.97 -2.30
CA GLY A 88 1.04 -2.14 -1.26
C GLY A 88 2.47 -2.16 -1.80
N GLY A 89 2.74 -1.42 -2.87
CA GLY A 89 4.02 -1.45 -3.59
C GLY A 89 5.24 -1.11 -2.74
N ASP A 90 5.05 -0.49 -1.57
CA ASP A 90 6.11 -0.24 -0.60
C ASP A 90 6.54 -1.50 0.18
N CYS A 91 5.78 -2.59 0.11
CA CYS A 91 6.01 -3.89 0.75
C CYS A 91 5.81 -3.92 2.27
N GLY A 92 5.42 -2.84 2.91
CA GLY A 92 5.20 -2.79 4.36
C GLY A 92 4.07 -3.72 4.80
N THR A 93 2.94 -3.69 4.10
CA THR A 93 1.81 -4.59 4.35
C THR A 93 2.20 -6.06 4.17
N LEU A 94 2.97 -6.41 3.13
CA LEU A 94 3.47 -7.77 2.93
C LEU A 94 4.35 -8.22 4.10
N THR A 95 5.21 -7.34 4.58
CA THR A 95 6.08 -7.63 5.72
C THR A 95 5.24 -7.90 6.99
N GLU A 96 4.19 -7.12 7.24
CA GLU A 96 3.29 -7.36 8.38
C GLU A 96 2.49 -8.68 8.24
N VAL A 97 1.98 -8.98 7.04
CA VAL A 97 1.29 -10.25 6.74
C VAL A 97 2.18 -11.45 7.06
N LEU A 98 3.44 -11.41 6.66
CA LEU A 98 4.37 -12.52 6.83
C LEU A 98 4.88 -12.72 8.26
N LYS A 99 4.64 -11.78 9.17
CA LYS A 99 4.80 -11.99 10.62
C LYS A 99 3.84 -13.03 11.17
N HIS A 100 2.69 -13.25 10.53
CA HIS A 100 1.72 -14.27 10.91
C HIS A 100 2.20 -15.65 10.46
N ARG A 101 2.60 -16.49 11.40
CA ARG A 101 3.16 -17.82 11.13
C ARG A 101 2.17 -18.78 10.45
N GLY A 102 0.86 -18.52 10.57
CA GLY A 102 -0.18 -19.32 9.93
C GLY A 102 -0.34 -19.03 8.44
N VAL A 103 0.19 -17.93 7.94
CA VAL A 103 0.16 -17.60 6.51
C VAL A 103 1.08 -18.55 5.76
N GLU A 104 0.50 -19.25 4.79
CA GLU A 104 1.20 -20.22 3.93
C GLU A 104 1.57 -19.58 2.58
N GLN A 105 0.77 -18.61 2.11
CA GLN A 105 0.98 -17.91 0.87
C GLN A 105 0.44 -16.48 0.92
N ALA A 106 1.24 -15.53 0.50
CA ALA A 106 0.89 -14.13 0.37
C ALA A 106 1.21 -13.64 -1.05
N TRP A 107 0.21 -13.16 -1.76
CA TRP A 107 0.37 -12.49 -3.05
C TRP A 107 0.31 -10.99 -2.83
N GLN A 108 1.27 -10.25 -3.38
CA GLN A 108 1.20 -8.81 -3.52
C GLN A 108 1.11 -8.49 -5.01
N ILE A 109 0.01 -7.84 -5.40
CA ILE A 109 -0.28 -7.51 -6.79
C ILE A 109 -0.23 -5.99 -6.93
N GLU A 110 0.89 -5.49 -7.42
CA GLU A 110 1.17 -4.07 -7.61
C GLU A 110 1.16 -3.74 -9.10
N ILE A 111 0.43 -2.69 -9.48
CA ILE A 111 0.36 -2.30 -10.89
C ILE A 111 1.64 -1.60 -11.36
N ASP A 112 2.30 -0.87 -10.46
CA ASP A 112 3.49 -0.09 -10.76
C ASP A 112 4.74 -0.68 -10.10
N GLU A 113 5.46 -1.51 -10.85
CA GLU A 113 6.74 -2.08 -10.39
C GLU A 113 7.71 -1.01 -9.85
N ARG A 114 7.63 0.24 -10.38
CA ARG A 114 8.54 1.30 -9.97
C ARG A 114 8.41 1.68 -8.50
N VAL A 115 7.19 1.65 -7.95
CA VAL A 115 6.97 1.89 -6.50
C VAL A 115 7.77 0.89 -5.67
N THR A 116 7.70 -0.40 -6.01
CA THR A 116 8.46 -1.43 -5.29
C THR A 116 9.98 -1.23 -5.45
N ARG A 117 10.47 -0.94 -6.65
CA ARG A 117 11.92 -0.73 -6.87
C ARG A 117 12.47 0.50 -6.14
N VAL A 118 11.70 1.57 -6.09
CA VAL A 118 12.05 2.77 -5.33
C VAL A 118 12.00 2.47 -3.82
N SER A 119 11.04 1.69 -3.36
CA SER A 119 10.94 1.26 -1.96
C SER A 119 12.12 0.37 -1.54
N GLU A 120 12.52 -0.59 -2.37
CA GLU A 120 13.72 -1.41 -2.12
C GLU A 120 14.99 -0.55 -1.98
N GLN A 121 15.07 0.57 -2.69
CA GLN A 121 16.23 1.47 -2.63
C GLN A 121 16.21 2.39 -1.41
N TYR A 122 15.06 2.96 -1.06
CA TYR A 122 14.96 4.03 -0.08
C TYR A 122 14.38 3.58 1.28
N PHE A 123 13.63 2.48 1.31
CA PHE A 123 12.97 1.89 2.50
C PHE A 123 13.23 0.38 2.57
N PRO A 124 14.51 -0.06 2.53
CA PRO A 124 14.83 -1.49 2.46
C PRO A 124 14.29 -2.31 3.64
N GLU A 125 14.05 -1.67 4.78
CA GLU A 125 13.45 -2.31 5.96
C GLU A 125 12.01 -2.80 5.71
N LEU A 126 11.24 -2.13 4.84
CA LEU A 126 9.89 -2.56 4.45
C LEU A 126 9.94 -3.76 3.51
N CYS A 127 10.97 -3.87 2.71
CA CYS A 127 11.12 -4.86 1.65
C CYS A 127 11.85 -6.15 2.11
N GLY A 128 12.18 -6.26 3.38
CA GLY A 128 12.96 -7.39 3.92
C GLY A 128 12.29 -8.75 3.74
N SER A 129 10.99 -8.78 3.56
CA SER A 129 10.19 -10.00 3.37
C SER A 129 9.95 -10.36 1.90
N ASN A 130 10.43 -9.57 0.93
CA ASN A 130 10.21 -9.84 -0.51
C ASN A 130 10.80 -11.18 -0.96
N GLY A 131 11.83 -11.67 -0.29
CA GLY A 131 12.47 -12.97 -0.55
C GLY A 131 11.92 -14.14 0.28
N ASP A 132 10.87 -13.95 1.10
CA ASP A 132 10.25 -15.03 1.86
C ASP A 132 9.61 -16.05 0.89
N PRO A 133 9.83 -17.36 1.07
CA PRO A 133 9.27 -18.39 0.18
C PRO A 133 7.74 -18.39 0.11
N ARG A 134 7.07 -17.79 1.06
CA ARG A 134 5.60 -17.62 1.08
C ARG A 134 5.13 -16.40 0.27
N ALA A 135 6.03 -15.46 -0.04
CA ALA A 135 5.73 -14.24 -0.77
C ALA A 135 5.72 -14.47 -2.28
N GLN A 136 4.76 -13.88 -2.96
CA GLN A 136 4.73 -13.77 -4.42
C GLN A 136 4.41 -12.33 -4.81
N LEU A 137 5.43 -11.62 -5.30
CA LEU A 137 5.27 -10.27 -5.84
C LEU A 137 4.92 -10.39 -7.33
N LEU A 138 3.80 -9.82 -7.70
CA LEU A 138 3.28 -9.80 -9.07
C LEU A 138 3.10 -8.34 -9.51
N PHE A 139 3.70 -7.99 -10.64
CA PHE A 139 3.51 -6.66 -11.23
C PHE A 139 2.45 -6.77 -12.31
N ALA A 140 1.21 -6.46 -11.93
CA ALA A 140 0.03 -6.67 -12.78
C ALA A 140 -1.18 -5.85 -12.31
N ASP A 141 -2.21 -5.78 -13.15
CA ASP A 141 -3.51 -5.22 -12.80
C ASP A 141 -4.21 -6.11 -11.75
N GLY A 142 -4.36 -5.59 -10.53
CA GLY A 142 -5.02 -6.26 -9.41
C GLY A 142 -6.49 -6.59 -9.67
N ILE A 143 -7.20 -5.77 -10.46
CA ILE A 143 -8.61 -6.03 -10.83
C ILE A 143 -8.70 -7.24 -11.75
N ALA A 144 -7.86 -7.29 -12.78
CA ALA A 144 -7.80 -8.42 -13.69
C ALA A 144 -7.39 -9.70 -12.95
N TRP A 145 -6.38 -9.60 -12.09
CA TRP A 145 -5.92 -10.72 -11.27
C TRP A 145 -7.04 -11.26 -10.37
N MET A 146 -7.78 -10.39 -9.68
CA MET A 146 -8.88 -10.80 -8.79
C MET A 146 -10.02 -11.47 -9.55
N ARG A 147 -10.35 -10.98 -10.74
CA ARG A 147 -11.38 -11.57 -11.61
C ARG A 147 -11.11 -13.03 -11.95
N GLU A 148 -9.85 -13.41 -12.07
CA GLU A 148 -9.42 -14.77 -12.41
C GLU A 148 -9.35 -15.72 -11.20
N ARG A 149 -9.52 -15.21 -9.98
CA ARG A 149 -9.42 -16.08 -8.78
C ARG A 149 -10.58 -17.04 -8.71
N PRO A 150 -10.30 -18.33 -8.42
CA PRO A 150 -11.35 -19.29 -8.13
C PRO A 150 -12.17 -18.87 -6.91
N ALA A 151 -13.41 -19.37 -6.81
CA ALA A 151 -14.19 -19.21 -5.59
C ALA A 151 -13.48 -19.88 -4.41
N ASP A 152 -13.62 -19.31 -3.22
CA ASP A 152 -13.07 -19.83 -1.95
C ASP A 152 -11.54 -20.07 -1.99
N SER A 153 -10.81 -19.29 -2.79
CA SER A 153 -9.36 -19.44 -2.96
C SER A 153 -8.51 -18.58 -2.02
N LEU A 154 -9.12 -17.60 -1.36
CA LEU A 154 -8.46 -16.65 -0.45
C LEU A 154 -9.14 -16.63 0.91
N ASP A 155 -8.35 -16.40 1.95
CA ASP A 155 -8.83 -16.26 3.32
C ASP A 155 -8.92 -14.79 3.73
N VAL A 156 -7.96 -13.97 3.30
CA VAL A 156 -7.94 -12.54 3.55
C VAL A 156 -7.55 -11.79 2.28
N ILE A 157 -8.24 -10.69 2.02
CA ILE A 157 -7.89 -9.72 0.96
C ILE A 157 -7.64 -8.38 1.64
N ILE A 158 -6.48 -7.80 1.36
CA ILE A 158 -6.09 -6.46 1.80
C ILE A 158 -6.00 -5.57 0.55
N ILE A 159 -6.80 -4.51 0.50
CA ILE A 159 -6.74 -3.52 -0.58
C ILE A 159 -5.96 -2.33 -0.03
N ASP A 160 -4.68 -2.30 -0.39
CA ASP A 160 -3.69 -1.31 0.05
C ASP A 160 -3.34 -0.43 -1.15
N SER A 161 -4.28 0.43 -1.51
CA SER A 161 -4.19 1.29 -2.68
C SER A 161 -4.22 2.77 -2.30
N THR A 162 -3.86 3.62 -3.26
CA THR A 162 -4.16 5.05 -3.19
C THR A 162 -5.66 5.30 -3.23
N ASP A 163 -6.09 6.54 -2.99
CA ASP A 163 -7.46 6.99 -3.11
C ASP A 163 -8.06 6.68 -4.50
N PRO A 164 -9.41 6.71 -4.66
CA PRO A 164 -10.11 6.29 -5.87
C PRO A 164 -9.89 7.24 -7.07
N VAL A 165 -8.61 7.49 -7.38
CA VAL A 165 -8.18 8.35 -8.50
C VAL A 165 -7.31 7.53 -9.46
N GLY A 166 -7.38 7.82 -10.76
CA GLY A 166 -6.55 7.17 -11.77
C GLY A 166 -6.68 5.64 -11.77
N PRO A 167 -5.56 4.90 -11.70
CA PRO A 167 -5.57 3.43 -11.76
C PRO A 167 -6.35 2.77 -10.61
N ALA A 168 -6.39 3.40 -9.43
CA ALA A 168 -7.06 2.86 -8.26
C ALA A 168 -8.59 2.96 -8.31
N ALA A 169 -9.17 3.82 -9.15
CA ALA A 169 -10.62 4.05 -9.19
C ALA A 169 -11.44 2.76 -9.38
N GLY A 170 -10.93 1.81 -10.16
CA GLY A 170 -11.60 0.54 -10.41
C GLY A 170 -11.70 -0.38 -9.18
N LEU A 171 -10.83 -0.21 -8.19
CA LEU A 171 -10.82 -0.98 -6.94
C LEU A 171 -11.99 -0.61 -6.01
N PHE A 172 -12.69 0.49 -6.30
CA PHE A 172 -13.87 0.95 -5.55
C PHE A 172 -15.18 0.64 -6.30
N HIS A 173 -15.11 -0.06 -7.43
CA HIS A 173 -16.29 -0.42 -8.22
C HIS A 173 -16.98 -1.68 -7.67
N PRO A 174 -18.33 -1.76 -7.64
CA PRO A 174 -19.06 -2.92 -7.16
C PRO A 174 -18.68 -4.25 -7.79
N ASP A 175 -18.24 -4.26 -9.06
CA ASP A 175 -17.80 -5.49 -9.75
C ASP A 175 -16.55 -6.08 -9.11
N PHE A 176 -15.59 -5.23 -8.72
CA PHE A 176 -14.39 -5.68 -8.04
C PHE A 176 -14.71 -6.31 -6.67
N TYR A 177 -15.61 -5.70 -5.90
CA TYR A 177 -16.04 -6.30 -4.63
C TYR A 177 -16.79 -7.62 -4.82
N ARG A 178 -17.54 -7.80 -5.90
CA ARG A 178 -18.15 -9.10 -6.24
C ARG A 178 -17.10 -10.17 -6.53
N ASP A 179 -16.04 -9.80 -7.24
CA ASP A 179 -14.91 -10.70 -7.50
C ASP A 179 -14.17 -11.04 -6.20
N CYS A 180 -13.91 -10.06 -5.33
CA CYS A 180 -13.34 -10.29 -3.99
C CYS A 180 -14.22 -11.22 -3.15
N HIS A 181 -15.53 -10.97 -3.09
CA HIS A 181 -16.48 -11.81 -2.35
C HIS A 181 -16.51 -13.24 -2.87
N ARG A 182 -16.44 -13.43 -4.20
CA ARG A 182 -16.36 -14.79 -4.79
C ARG A 182 -15.06 -15.49 -4.40
N ALA A 183 -13.93 -14.78 -4.42
CA ALA A 183 -12.63 -15.35 -4.12
C ALA A 183 -12.46 -15.69 -2.63
N LEU A 184 -13.12 -14.95 -1.75
CA LEU A 184 -13.16 -15.21 -0.32
C LEU A 184 -14.04 -16.41 0.00
N GLY A 185 -13.62 -17.23 0.98
CA GLY A 185 -14.47 -18.25 1.56
C GLY A 185 -15.54 -17.66 2.50
N ALA A 186 -16.41 -18.50 3.04
CA ALA A 186 -17.52 -18.09 3.91
C ALA A 186 -17.08 -17.32 5.18
N GLN A 187 -15.85 -17.48 5.63
CA GLN A 187 -15.26 -16.79 6.76
C GLN A 187 -14.23 -15.74 6.32
N GLY A 188 -14.06 -15.53 5.01
CA GLY A 188 -13.07 -14.64 4.46
C GLY A 188 -13.27 -13.19 4.90
N VAL A 189 -12.16 -12.48 5.05
CA VAL A 189 -12.12 -11.09 5.50
C VAL A 189 -11.55 -10.21 4.41
N LEU A 190 -12.20 -9.08 4.15
CA LEU A 190 -11.68 -8.02 3.30
C LEU A 190 -11.44 -6.79 4.17
N VAL A 191 -10.28 -6.18 4.01
CA VAL A 191 -9.95 -4.86 4.54
C VAL A 191 -9.49 -3.97 3.40
N GLN A 192 -9.83 -2.70 3.49
CA GLN A 192 -9.46 -1.71 2.47
C GLN A 192 -9.04 -0.40 3.14
N GLN A 193 -7.98 0.20 2.60
CA GLN A 193 -7.67 1.59 2.84
C GLN A 193 -8.84 2.45 2.36
N SER A 194 -9.21 3.41 3.14
CA SER A 194 -10.23 4.41 2.78
C SER A 194 -9.83 5.75 3.40
N GLU A 195 -10.39 6.82 2.85
CA GLU A 195 -10.14 8.16 3.36
C GLU A 195 -10.53 8.32 4.84
N SER A 196 -9.98 9.38 5.46
CA SER A 196 -10.36 9.76 6.82
C SER A 196 -11.85 10.11 6.89
N PRO A 197 -12.55 9.72 7.95
CA PRO A 197 -13.93 10.13 8.18
C PRO A 197 -14.07 11.60 8.64
N LEU A 198 -12.96 12.33 8.73
CA LEU A 198 -12.88 13.73 9.22
C LEU A 198 -12.59 14.67 8.09
#